data_69a680324e949e5f63e18bc9b65eece9
#
_entry.id   69a680324e949e5f63e18bc9b65eece9
#
_cell.length_a   1.000
_cell.length_b   1.000
_cell.length_c   1.000
_cell.angle_alpha   90.00
_cell.angle_beta   90.00
_cell.angle_gamma   90.00
#
_symmetry.space_group_name_H-M   'P 1'
#
loop_
_entity.id
_entity.type
_entity.pdbx_description
1 polymer ?
#
loop_
_entity_poly.entity_id
_entity_poly.type
_entity_poly.pdbx_seq_one_letter_code
_entity_poly.pdbx_strand_id
1 'polypeptide(L)'
;LADGRLGYTKATYLAQPAPAWESVGEDELRQRLCGAALSYLGAQYRWGGKTPLGIDCSGLVSMAYLLNGVIIYRDAAIKPGFALHEISFEAAKPGDLLFFPGHVAMYLGEGRFVHSTGHTGTEGVILSSLAEEAPDYRADLKESMTAVASIFGAPQ
;
A
#
# COMPACT_ATOMS: atom_id res chain seq x y z
N LEU A 1 15.68 -2.42 23.40
CA LEU A 1 16.33 -2.62 22.10
C LEU A 1 16.36 -4.11 21.76
N ALA A 2 16.41 -4.46 20.48
CA ALA A 2 16.39 -5.86 20.03
C ALA A 2 17.57 -6.70 20.56
N ASP A 3 18.65 -6.05 20.95
CA ASP A 3 19.85 -6.66 21.52
C ASP A 3 19.82 -6.77 23.07
N GLY A 4 18.66 -6.53 23.69
CA GLY A 4 18.47 -6.60 25.14
C GLY A 4 18.94 -5.36 25.92
N ARG A 5 19.57 -4.36 25.27
CA ARG A 5 19.96 -3.12 25.95
C ARG A 5 18.76 -2.27 26.28
N LEU A 6 18.80 -1.58 27.39
CA LEU A 6 17.82 -0.57 27.78
C LEU A 6 18.10 0.74 27.04
N GLY A 7 17.03 1.42 26.63
CA GLY A 7 17.09 2.72 25.98
C GLY A 7 15.93 3.60 26.44
N TYR A 8 16.08 4.90 26.28
CA TYR A 8 15.05 5.88 26.60
C TYR A 8 14.62 6.60 25.33
N THR A 9 13.31 6.87 25.22
CA THR A 9 12.72 7.69 24.16
C THR A 9 11.60 8.54 24.74
N LYS A 10 11.19 9.57 24.01
CA LYS A 10 10.02 10.36 24.43
C LYS A 10 8.75 9.51 24.29
N ALA A 11 7.87 9.58 25.28
CA ALA A 11 6.60 8.84 25.28
C ALA A 11 5.74 9.16 24.04
N THR A 12 5.85 10.40 23.51
CA THR A 12 5.15 10.83 22.29
C THR A 12 5.60 10.11 21.01
N TYR A 13 6.73 9.39 21.05
CA TYR A 13 7.22 8.58 19.93
C TYR A 13 6.77 7.12 20.03
N LEU A 14 6.03 6.78 21.09
CA LEU A 14 5.49 5.44 21.31
C LEU A 14 3.99 5.45 21.09
N ALA A 15 3.50 4.43 20.44
CA ALA A 15 2.07 4.13 20.34
C ALA A 15 1.79 2.74 20.89
N GLN A 16 0.53 2.46 21.20
CA GLN A 16 0.12 1.09 21.51
C GLN A 16 0.39 0.22 20.27
N PRO A 17 0.86 -1.02 20.45
CA PRO A 17 0.97 -1.97 19.35
C PRO A 17 -0.38 -2.07 18.62
N ALA A 18 -0.34 -2.14 17.30
CA ALA A 18 -1.55 -2.46 16.55
C ALA A 18 -2.11 -3.80 17.05
N PRO A 19 -3.44 -3.94 17.19
CA PRO A 19 -4.04 -5.24 17.47
C PRO A 19 -3.67 -6.22 16.35
N ALA A 20 -3.75 -7.52 16.64
CA ALA A 20 -3.62 -8.52 15.59
C ALA A 20 -4.63 -8.20 14.49
N TRP A 21 -4.17 -7.99 13.27
CA TRP A 21 -5.01 -7.50 12.16
C TRP A 21 -6.18 -8.46 11.87
N GLU A 22 -6.00 -9.75 12.14
CA GLU A 22 -7.03 -10.79 12.01
C GLU A 22 -8.21 -10.58 12.98
N SER A 23 -8.02 -9.79 14.04
CA SER A 23 -9.06 -9.45 15.01
C SER A 23 -9.83 -8.16 14.64
N VAL A 24 -9.40 -7.45 13.62
CA VAL A 24 -10.05 -6.24 13.12
C VAL A 24 -11.05 -6.62 12.03
N GLY A 25 -12.26 -6.06 12.06
CA GLY A 25 -13.25 -6.29 11.01
C GLY A 25 -12.72 -5.84 9.62
N GLU A 26 -13.08 -6.58 8.56
CA GLU A 26 -12.58 -6.34 7.20
C GLU A 26 -12.78 -4.88 6.77
N ASP A 27 -14.00 -4.34 6.89
CA ASP A 27 -14.30 -2.98 6.44
C ASP A 27 -13.48 -1.93 7.20
N GLU A 28 -13.32 -2.10 8.50
CA GLU A 28 -12.49 -1.22 9.32
C GLU A 28 -11.02 -1.29 8.92
N LEU A 29 -10.48 -2.49 8.72
CA LEU A 29 -9.09 -2.65 8.32
C LEU A 29 -8.84 -2.05 6.92
N ARG A 30 -9.76 -2.24 5.97
CA ARG A 30 -9.69 -1.61 4.64
C ARG A 30 -9.64 -0.08 4.73
N GLN A 31 -10.50 0.52 5.55
CA GLN A 31 -10.49 1.98 5.79
C GLN A 31 -9.16 2.44 6.39
N ARG A 32 -8.62 1.71 7.37
CA ARG A 32 -7.33 2.03 7.99
C ARG A 32 -6.17 1.91 7.01
N LEU A 33 -6.14 0.88 6.15
CA LEU A 33 -5.13 0.70 5.10
C LEU A 33 -5.14 1.87 4.12
N CYS A 34 -6.31 2.21 3.58
CA CYS A 34 -6.48 3.35 2.67
C CYS A 34 -6.08 4.67 3.36
N GLY A 35 -6.54 4.91 4.59
CA GLY A 35 -6.20 6.11 5.35
C GLY A 35 -4.70 6.24 5.60
N ALA A 36 -4.02 5.13 5.91
CA ALA A 36 -2.57 5.11 6.09
C ALA A 36 -1.84 5.46 4.78
N ALA A 37 -2.24 4.88 3.64
CA ALA A 37 -1.64 5.21 2.34
C ALA A 37 -1.89 6.67 1.94
N LEU A 38 -3.12 7.16 2.11
CA LEU A 38 -3.49 8.54 1.80
C LEU A 38 -2.78 9.59 2.68
N SER A 39 -2.35 9.22 3.90
CA SER A 39 -1.59 10.12 4.77
C SER A 39 -0.21 10.51 4.20
N TYR A 40 0.28 9.80 3.19
CA TYR A 40 1.52 10.09 2.48
C TYR A 40 1.33 10.97 1.23
N LEU A 41 0.10 11.39 0.89
CA LEU A 41 -0.13 12.24 -0.30
C LEU A 41 0.81 13.44 -0.32
N GLY A 42 1.46 13.66 -1.46
CA GLY A 42 2.44 14.72 -1.66
C GLY A 42 3.85 14.40 -1.16
N ALA A 43 4.08 13.26 -0.50
CA ALA A 43 5.44 12.82 -0.18
C ALA A 43 6.23 12.56 -1.47
N GLN A 44 7.50 12.98 -1.51
CA GLN A 44 8.35 12.81 -2.69
C GLN A 44 8.64 11.34 -2.98
N TYR A 45 8.73 11.00 -4.26
CA TYR A 45 9.26 9.70 -4.67
C TYR A 45 10.74 9.58 -4.32
N ARG A 46 11.10 8.48 -3.65
CA ARG A 46 12.49 8.12 -3.40
C ARG A 46 12.66 6.62 -3.45
N TRP A 47 13.47 6.14 -4.38
CA TRP A 47 13.79 4.72 -4.50
C TRP A 47 14.31 4.14 -3.17
N GLY A 48 13.72 3.04 -2.72
CA GLY A 48 14.03 2.41 -1.43
C GLY A 48 13.44 3.13 -0.21
N GLY A 49 12.75 4.26 -0.41
CA GLY A 49 12.17 5.08 0.67
C GLY A 49 10.99 4.42 1.37
N LYS A 50 10.82 4.72 2.67
CA LYS A 50 9.73 4.23 3.54
C LYS A 50 9.24 5.29 4.52
N THR A 51 9.52 6.55 4.27
CA THR A 51 9.22 7.63 5.21
C THR A 51 8.46 8.78 4.54
N PRO A 52 7.79 9.66 5.29
CA PRO A 52 7.19 10.86 4.73
C PRO A 52 8.17 11.81 4.01
N LEU A 53 9.48 11.69 4.27
CA LEU A 53 10.54 12.45 3.60
C LEU A 53 10.94 11.89 2.24
N GLY A 54 10.43 10.71 1.90
CA GLY A 54 10.64 10.05 0.62
C GLY A 54 10.23 8.58 0.70
N ILE A 55 9.42 8.15 -0.27
CA ILE A 55 8.82 6.84 -0.30
C ILE A 55 8.68 6.34 -1.74
N ASP A 56 8.96 5.05 -1.99
CA ASP A 56 8.69 4.43 -3.29
C ASP A 56 7.33 3.71 -3.31
N CYS A 57 6.96 3.12 -4.45
CA CYS A 57 5.66 2.48 -4.65
C CYS A 57 5.41 1.35 -3.65
N SER A 58 6.34 0.42 -3.52
CA SER A 58 6.22 -0.72 -2.59
C SER A 58 6.47 -0.30 -1.14
N GLY A 59 7.24 0.77 -0.91
CA GLY A 59 7.37 1.41 0.39
C GLY A 59 6.03 1.94 0.90
N LEU A 60 5.29 2.66 0.05
CA LEU A 60 3.98 3.20 0.39
C LEU A 60 3.02 2.11 0.86
N VAL A 61 2.84 1.08 0.04
CA VAL A 61 1.89 0.01 0.38
C VAL A 61 2.40 -0.82 1.57
N SER A 62 3.69 -1.15 1.63
CA SER A 62 4.23 -1.90 2.77
C SER A 62 4.13 -1.14 4.09
N MET A 63 4.31 0.17 4.09
CA MET A 63 4.14 0.99 5.29
C MET A 63 2.67 1.13 5.68
N ALA A 64 1.75 1.30 4.73
CA ALA A 64 0.32 1.32 5.02
C ALA A 64 -0.14 0.02 5.70
N TYR A 65 0.32 -1.13 5.22
CA TYR A 65 0.03 -2.43 5.82
C TYR A 65 0.72 -2.61 7.18
N LEU A 66 2.01 -2.28 7.28
CA LEU A 66 2.79 -2.42 8.53
C LEU A 66 2.22 -1.58 9.67
N LEU A 67 1.76 -0.35 9.42
CA LEU A 67 1.12 0.51 10.41
C LEU A 67 -0.20 -0.08 10.94
N ASN A 68 -0.78 -1.05 10.23
CA ASN A 68 -1.96 -1.78 10.62
C ASN A 68 -1.67 -3.23 11.08
N GLY A 69 -0.40 -3.55 11.36
CA GLY A 69 0.02 -4.85 11.89
C GLY A 69 0.21 -5.95 10.85
N VAL A 70 0.04 -5.65 9.56
CA VAL A 70 0.20 -6.62 8.47
C VAL A 70 1.58 -6.52 7.84
N ILE A 71 2.28 -7.64 7.72
CA ILE A 71 3.57 -7.69 7.03
C ILE A 71 3.36 -8.27 5.62
N ILE A 72 3.66 -7.46 4.61
CA ILE A 72 3.69 -7.89 3.21
C ILE A 72 5.14 -7.87 2.68
N TYR A 73 5.36 -8.52 1.52
CA TYR A 73 6.68 -8.49 0.91
C TYR A 73 7.08 -7.06 0.52
N ARG A 74 8.36 -6.70 0.72
CA ARG A 74 8.83 -5.30 0.58
C ARG A 74 8.78 -4.78 -0.85
N ASP A 75 9.03 -5.63 -1.84
CA ASP A 75 9.07 -5.22 -3.23
C ASP A 75 7.71 -5.44 -3.91
N ALA A 76 7.55 -4.88 -5.12
CA ALA A 76 6.32 -4.97 -5.90
C ALA A 76 6.10 -6.38 -6.48
N ALA A 77 5.87 -7.36 -5.60
CA ALA A 77 5.62 -8.76 -5.95
C ALA A 77 4.78 -9.47 -4.88
N ILE A 78 3.96 -10.41 -5.30
CA ILE A 78 3.27 -11.35 -4.42
C ILE A 78 4.23 -12.50 -4.14
N LYS A 79 4.47 -12.82 -2.86
CA LYS A 79 5.43 -13.86 -2.45
C LYS A 79 4.80 -14.85 -1.47
N PRO A 80 5.05 -16.15 -1.62
CA PRO A 80 4.66 -17.16 -0.63
C PRO A 80 5.21 -16.83 0.76
N GLY A 81 4.43 -17.12 1.79
CA GLY A 81 4.79 -16.84 3.19
C GLY A 81 4.45 -15.44 3.68
N PHE A 82 3.86 -14.60 2.83
CA PHE A 82 3.29 -13.31 3.19
C PHE A 82 1.76 -13.33 3.08
N ALA A 83 1.09 -12.33 3.66
CA ALA A 83 -0.36 -12.31 3.79
C ALA A 83 -1.12 -12.13 2.44
N LEU A 84 -0.46 -11.57 1.42
CA LEU A 84 -1.10 -11.30 0.13
C LEU A 84 -1.28 -12.59 -0.69
N HIS A 85 -2.47 -12.74 -1.26
CA HIS A 85 -2.78 -13.73 -2.29
C HIS A 85 -3.49 -13.08 -3.47
N GLU A 86 -3.37 -13.68 -4.64
CA GLU A 86 -3.94 -13.17 -5.89
C GLU A 86 -5.45 -13.33 -5.91
N ILE A 87 -6.13 -12.30 -6.45
CA ILE A 87 -7.58 -12.28 -6.69
C ILE A 87 -7.87 -11.72 -8.09
N SER A 88 -9.11 -11.87 -8.57
CA SER A 88 -9.52 -11.19 -9.81
C SER A 88 -9.73 -9.69 -9.60
N PHE A 89 -9.59 -8.88 -10.66
CA PHE A 89 -9.81 -7.43 -10.56
C PHE A 89 -11.27 -7.09 -10.20
N GLU A 90 -12.24 -7.90 -10.67
CA GLU A 90 -13.66 -7.72 -10.37
C GLU A 90 -13.98 -7.91 -8.88
N ALA A 91 -13.15 -8.69 -8.18
CA ALA A 91 -13.26 -8.88 -6.73
C ALA A 91 -12.54 -7.80 -5.91
N ALA A 92 -11.77 -6.92 -6.56
CA ALA A 92 -10.96 -5.91 -5.89
C ALA A 92 -11.83 -4.93 -5.09
N LYS A 93 -11.41 -4.68 -3.86
CA LYS A 93 -12.02 -3.71 -2.95
C LYS A 93 -10.99 -2.70 -2.45
N PRO A 94 -11.41 -1.55 -1.90
CA PRO A 94 -10.48 -0.59 -1.30
C PRO A 94 -9.51 -1.25 -0.32
N GLY A 95 -8.22 -0.91 -0.44
CA GLY A 95 -7.14 -1.49 0.36
C GLY A 95 -6.42 -2.67 -0.32
N ASP A 96 -6.99 -3.29 -1.36
CA ASP A 96 -6.29 -4.31 -2.15
C ASP A 96 -5.19 -3.67 -3.02
N LEU A 97 -4.25 -4.47 -3.50
CA LEU A 97 -3.09 -3.99 -4.23
C LEU A 97 -3.17 -4.34 -5.72
N LEU A 98 -2.86 -3.36 -6.56
CA LEU A 98 -2.73 -3.50 -8.01
C LEU A 98 -1.24 -3.60 -8.35
N PHE A 99 -0.85 -4.65 -9.08
CA PHE A 99 0.53 -4.90 -9.49
C PHE A 99 0.73 -4.65 -10.98
N PHE A 100 1.85 -4.02 -11.29
CA PHE A 100 2.30 -3.69 -12.64
C PHE A 100 3.77 -4.07 -12.79
N PRO A 101 4.35 -4.11 -13.99
CA PRO A 101 5.78 -4.37 -14.15
C PRO A 101 6.64 -3.38 -13.35
N GLY A 102 7.30 -3.86 -12.28
CA GLY A 102 8.15 -3.05 -11.41
C GLY A 102 7.41 -2.00 -10.55
N HIS A 103 6.08 -2.09 -10.44
CA HIS A 103 5.27 -1.09 -9.74
C HIS A 103 4.09 -1.72 -8.99
N VAL A 104 3.63 -1.03 -7.94
CA VAL A 104 2.46 -1.42 -7.15
C VAL A 104 1.70 -0.19 -6.67
N ALA A 105 0.39 -0.30 -6.58
CA ALA A 105 -0.53 0.73 -6.10
C ALA A 105 -1.55 0.14 -5.12
N MET A 106 -2.17 0.97 -4.30
CA MET A 106 -3.31 0.57 -3.47
C MET A 106 -4.62 1.04 -4.11
N TYR A 107 -5.52 0.11 -4.34
CA TYR A 107 -6.85 0.37 -4.88
C TYR A 107 -7.74 1.08 -3.85
N LEU A 108 -8.50 2.06 -4.30
CA LEU A 108 -9.39 2.87 -3.46
C LEU A 108 -10.87 2.71 -3.80
N GLY A 109 -11.17 1.86 -4.81
CA GLY A 109 -12.52 1.71 -5.35
C GLY A 109 -12.78 2.59 -6.58
N GLU A 110 -13.81 2.25 -7.35
CA GLU A 110 -14.29 3.02 -8.51
C GLU A 110 -13.19 3.35 -9.53
N GLY A 111 -12.27 2.41 -9.73
CA GLY A 111 -11.12 2.58 -10.63
C GLY A 111 -10.01 3.49 -10.09
N ARG A 112 -10.15 4.08 -8.92
CA ARG A 112 -9.14 4.98 -8.33
C ARG A 112 -8.11 4.21 -7.51
N PHE A 113 -6.88 4.74 -7.49
CA PHE A 113 -5.79 4.18 -6.69
C PHE A 113 -4.82 5.26 -6.23
N VAL A 114 -4.09 4.97 -5.15
CA VAL A 114 -2.99 5.78 -4.64
C VAL A 114 -1.68 5.03 -4.88
N HIS A 115 -0.67 5.73 -5.36
CA HIS A 115 0.66 5.17 -5.57
C HIS A 115 1.76 6.21 -5.40
N SER A 116 2.98 5.76 -5.13
CA SER A 116 4.16 6.60 -5.23
C SER A 116 4.85 6.32 -6.56
N THR A 117 4.96 7.33 -7.40
CA THR A 117 5.52 7.22 -8.75
C THR A 117 6.75 8.09 -8.95
N GLY A 118 7.75 7.57 -9.67
CA GLY A 118 8.89 8.33 -10.16
C GLY A 118 8.71 8.83 -11.59
N HIS A 119 7.48 8.85 -12.11
CA HIS A 119 7.20 9.33 -13.47
C HIS A 119 7.41 10.83 -13.56
N THR A 120 8.22 11.26 -14.53
CA THR A 120 8.61 12.66 -14.73
C THR A 120 7.40 13.58 -14.80
N GLY A 121 7.42 14.63 -13.97
CA GLY A 121 6.34 15.62 -13.87
C GLY A 121 5.26 15.28 -12.84
N THR A 122 5.30 14.06 -12.26
CA THR A 122 4.33 13.63 -11.23
C THR A 122 5.00 12.83 -10.11
N GLU A 123 6.29 13.15 -9.84
CA GLU A 123 7.08 12.41 -8.87
C GLU A 123 6.54 12.56 -7.45
N GLY A 124 6.10 11.46 -6.85
CA GLY A 124 5.61 11.43 -5.48
C GLY A 124 4.39 10.55 -5.28
N VAL A 125 3.78 10.69 -4.12
CA VAL A 125 2.54 10.00 -3.77
C VAL A 125 1.35 10.80 -4.30
N ILE A 126 0.65 10.23 -5.26
CA ILE A 126 -0.47 10.85 -5.97
C ILE A 126 -1.66 9.90 -6.09
N LEU A 127 -2.80 10.45 -6.44
CA LEU A 127 -3.97 9.71 -6.90
C LEU A 127 -3.91 9.57 -8.41
N SER A 128 -4.42 8.45 -8.91
CA SER A 128 -4.62 8.17 -10.33
C SER A 128 -5.84 7.28 -10.54
N SER A 129 -6.24 7.11 -11.79
CA SER A 129 -7.43 6.33 -12.14
C SER A 129 -7.18 5.34 -13.26
N LEU A 130 -7.93 4.22 -13.22
CA LEU A 130 -8.09 3.26 -14.32
C LEU A 130 -9.36 3.55 -15.15
N ALA A 131 -10.18 4.54 -14.74
CA ALA A 131 -11.37 4.96 -15.46
C ALA A 131 -11.00 5.96 -16.57
N GLU A 132 -11.43 5.68 -17.81
CA GLU A 132 -11.02 6.44 -19.01
C GLU A 132 -11.49 7.91 -18.97
N GLU A 133 -12.60 8.16 -18.31
CA GLU A 133 -13.20 9.51 -18.21
C GLU A 133 -12.51 10.37 -17.12
N ALA A 134 -11.65 9.78 -16.30
CA ALA A 134 -11.01 10.51 -15.20
C ALA A 134 -9.85 11.37 -15.73
N PRO A 135 -9.67 12.62 -15.20
CA PRO A 135 -8.61 13.52 -15.63
C PRO A 135 -7.20 13.00 -15.28
N ASP A 136 -7.11 12.07 -14.33
CA ASP A 136 -5.90 11.41 -13.86
C ASP A 136 -5.81 9.94 -14.35
N TYR A 137 -6.46 9.65 -15.49
CA TYR A 137 -6.45 8.33 -16.12
C TYR A 137 -5.05 7.88 -16.54
N ARG A 138 -4.71 6.64 -16.22
CA ARG A 138 -3.44 5.99 -16.52
C ARG A 138 -3.65 4.77 -17.41
N ALA A 139 -3.78 5.03 -18.72
CA ALA A 139 -3.93 3.98 -19.75
C ALA A 139 -2.77 2.97 -19.70
N ASP A 140 -1.53 3.47 -19.54
CA ASP A 140 -0.32 2.66 -19.44
C ASP A 140 -0.36 1.65 -18.28
N LEU A 141 -0.88 2.06 -17.13
CA LEU A 141 -1.04 1.17 -15.98
C LEU A 141 -2.22 0.21 -16.16
N LYS A 142 -3.34 0.69 -16.73
CA LYS A 142 -4.48 -0.17 -17.01
C LYS A 142 -4.11 -1.34 -17.94
N GLU A 143 -3.39 -1.05 -19.03
CA GLU A 143 -2.97 -2.05 -20.02
C GLU A 143 -1.88 -3.01 -19.50
N SER A 144 -1.01 -2.53 -18.60
CA SER A 144 0.12 -3.30 -18.08
C SER A 144 -0.14 -4.01 -16.77
N MET A 145 -1.36 -3.94 -16.21
CA MET A 145 -1.68 -4.60 -14.93
C MET A 145 -1.45 -6.11 -15.00
N THR A 146 -0.64 -6.63 -14.09
CA THR A 146 -0.21 -8.05 -14.09
C THR A 146 -0.96 -8.90 -13.08
N ALA A 147 -1.37 -8.32 -11.95
CA ALA A 147 -2.07 -9.03 -10.89
C ALA A 147 -2.82 -8.06 -9.96
N VAL A 148 -3.78 -8.58 -9.25
CA VAL A 148 -4.42 -7.93 -8.09
C VAL A 148 -4.30 -8.83 -6.90
N ALA A 149 -4.03 -8.29 -5.71
CA ALA A 149 -3.90 -9.11 -4.50
C ALA A 149 -4.60 -8.51 -3.30
N SER A 150 -5.06 -9.41 -2.43
CA SER A 150 -5.75 -9.10 -1.18
C SER A 150 -5.14 -9.87 -0.02
N ILE A 151 -5.35 -9.38 1.20
CA ILE A 151 -5.14 -10.14 2.45
C ILE A 151 -6.44 -10.75 2.96
N PHE A 152 -7.56 -10.44 2.33
CA PHE A 152 -8.90 -10.84 2.77
C PHE A 152 -9.43 -11.99 1.92
N GLY A 153 -10.25 -12.85 2.54
CA GLY A 153 -10.76 -14.04 1.90
C GLY A 153 -9.76 -15.22 1.97
N ALA A 154 -10.18 -16.36 1.45
CA ALA A 154 -9.30 -17.53 1.34
C ALA A 154 -8.48 -17.45 0.04
N PRO A 155 -7.22 -17.89 0.03
CA PRO A 155 -6.48 -18.11 -1.22
C PRO A 155 -7.28 -19.08 -2.11
N GLN A 156 -7.43 -18.72 -3.37
CA GLN A 156 -8.08 -19.57 -4.38
C GLN A 156 -7.14 -20.66 -4.86
#